data_b84ec2d9566b50ba05b69ebe7a131f93
#
_entry.id   b84ec2d9566b50ba05b69ebe7a131f93
#
_cell.length_a   1.000
_cell.length_b   1.000
_cell.length_c   1.000
_cell.angle_alpha   90.00
_cell.angle_beta   90.00
_cell.angle_gamma   90.00
#
_symmetry.space_group_name_H-M   'P 1'
#
loop_
_entity.id
_entity.type
_entity.pdbx_description
1 polymer ?
#
loop_
_entity_poly.entity_id
_entity_poly.type
_entity_poly.pdbx_seq_one_letter_code
_entity_poly.pdbx_strand_id
1 'polypeptide(L)' 'MYKVKVQNACSCFLKSGFPETSEFSIQDEAKKEAEYMLGIMKSNFCQKHEFSLSEQFGDFTIFIKPRG' A
#
# COMPACT_ATOMS: atom_id res chain seq x y z
N MET A 1 -3.77 16.08 -7.38
CA MET A 1 -3.40 15.47 -6.09
C MET A 1 -3.02 14.00 -6.31
N TYR A 2 -2.15 13.51 -5.48
CA TYR A 2 -1.64 12.16 -5.59
C TYR A 2 -2.26 11.29 -4.50
N LYS A 3 -2.64 10.07 -4.85
CA LYS A 3 -3.31 9.17 -3.91
C LYS A 3 -2.52 7.89 -3.74
N VAL A 4 -2.54 7.37 -2.52
CA VAL A 4 -2.00 6.05 -2.21
C VAL A 4 -3.19 5.18 -1.80
N LYS A 5 -3.41 4.10 -2.54
CA LYS A 5 -4.53 3.19 -2.30
C LYS A 5 -4.03 1.77 -2.06
N VAL A 6 -4.79 1.03 -1.27
CA VAL A 6 -4.52 -0.39 -1.04
C VAL A 6 -5.70 -1.19 -1.52
N GLN A 7 -5.46 -2.13 -2.44
CA GLN A 7 -6.50 -3.00 -2.98
C GLN A 7 -6.38 -4.40 -2.39
N ASN A 8 -7.52 -5.04 -2.19
CA ASN A 8 -7.59 -6.38 -1.62
C ASN A 8 -6.96 -6.45 -0.23
N ALA A 9 -7.27 -5.46 0.60
CA ALA A 9 -6.72 -5.40 1.95
C ALA A 9 -7.03 -6.67 2.73
N CYS A 10 -6.01 -7.29 3.31
CA CYS A 10 -6.17 -8.48 4.11
C CYS A 10 -6.49 -8.12 5.58
N SER A 11 -6.84 -9.13 6.37
CA SER A 11 -7.16 -8.91 7.79
C SER A 11 -6.00 -8.26 8.54
N CYS A 12 -4.77 -8.65 8.20
CA CYS A 12 -3.58 -8.07 8.83
C CYS A 12 -3.49 -6.57 8.58
N PHE A 13 -3.81 -6.15 7.37
CA PHE A 13 -3.82 -4.72 7.03
C PHE A 13 -4.90 -3.98 7.81
N LEU A 14 -6.10 -4.55 7.87
CA LEU A 14 -7.22 -3.91 8.56
C LEU A 14 -6.94 -3.75 10.05
N LYS A 15 -6.23 -4.71 10.63
CA LYS A 15 -5.88 -4.65 12.06
C LYS A 15 -4.75 -3.69 12.36
N SER A 16 -3.93 -3.36 11.36
CA SER A 16 -2.78 -2.48 11.55
C SER A 16 -3.17 -1.03 11.79
N GLY A 17 -4.37 -0.64 11.36
CA GLY A 17 -4.83 0.73 11.50
C GLY A 17 -4.38 1.67 10.40
N PHE A 18 -3.70 1.17 9.37
CA PHE A 18 -3.32 2.00 8.23
C PHE A 18 -4.54 2.37 7.40
N PRO A 19 -4.59 3.59 6.86
CA PRO A 19 -5.69 3.97 5.97
C PRO A 19 -5.57 3.25 4.63
N GLU A 20 -6.72 2.86 4.08
CA GLU A 20 -6.74 2.22 2.76
C GLU A 20 -6.48 3.22 1.64
N THR A 21 -6.73 4.49 1.88
CA THR A 21 -6.52 5.56 0.92
C THR A 21 -5.95 6.77 1.62
N SER A 22 -4.91 7.34 1.04
CA SER A 22 -4.31 8.59 1.54
C SER A 22 -4.10 9.54 0.37
N GLU A 23 -4.20 10.83 0.63
CA GLU A 23 -4.00 11.85 -0.39
C GLU A 23 -2.82 12.74 -0.04
N PHE A 24 -2.05 13.12 -1.04
CA PHE A 24 -0.88 13.97 -0.89
C PHE A 24 -0.84 15.04 -1.97
N SER A 25 -0.33 16.19 -1.61
CA SER A 25 -0.18 17.29 -2.57
C SER A 25 1.08 17.16 -3.41
N ILE A 26 2.07 16.41 -2.93
CA ILE A 26 3.36 16.26 -3.59
C ILE A 26 3.59 14.80 -3.93
N GLN A 27 4.00 14.53 -5.17
CA GLN A 27 4.24 13.17 -5.65
C GLN A 27 5.30 12.44 -4.82
N ASP A 28 6.38 13.11 -4.47
CA ASP A 28 7.44 12.51 -3.67
C ASP A 28 6.95 12.02 -2.32
N GLU A 29 6.05 12.79 -1.70
CA GLU A 29 5.48 12.37 -0.42
C GLU A 29 4.60 11.15 -0.56
N ALA A 30 3.78 11.11 -1.62
CA ALA A 30 2.94 9.95 -1.89
C ALA A 30 3.79 8.71 -2.13
N LYS A 31 4.87 8.86 -2.90
CA LYS A 31 5.78 7.76 -3.19
C LYS A 31 6.45 7.24 -1.92
N LYS A 32 6.94 8.15 -1.08
CA LYS A 32 7.58 7.76 0.18
C LYS A 32 6.61 7.01 1.08
N GLU A 33 5.38 7.49 1.18
CA GLU A 33 4.37 6.83 2.00
C GLU A 33 4.06 5.44 1.47
N ALA A 34 3.89 5.32 0.15
CA ALA A 34 3.60 4.04 -0.47
C ALA A 34 4.74 3.04 -0.23
N GLU A 35 5.98 3.47 -0.41
CA GLU A 35 7.13 2.62 -0.16
C GLU A 35 7.26 2.24 1.32
N TYR A 36 6.99 3.19 2.20
CA TYR A 36 7.02 2.95 3.64
C TYR A 36 5.99 1.89 4.03
N MET A 37 4.76 2.05 3.58
CA MET A 37 3.69 1.11 3.86
C MET A 37 4.02 -0.28 3.30
N LEU A 38 4.53 -0.32 2.07
CA LEU A 38 4.90 -1.58 1.42
C LEU A 38 5.99 -2.31 2.21
N GLY A 39 6.99 -1.57 2.69
CA GLY A 39 8.05 -2.15 3.50
C GLY A 39 7.52 -2.75 4.80
N ILE A 40 6.62 -2.05 5.49
CA ILE A 40 6.01 -2.54 6.71
C ILE A 40 5.17 -3.78 6.43
N MET A 41 4.40 -3.76 5.35
CA MET A 41 3.57 -4.90 4.98
C MET A 41 4.41 -6.15 4.72
N LYS A 42 5.52 -5.99 4.01
CA LYS A 42 6.41 -7.11 3.72
C LYS A 42 7.08 -7.66 4.97
N SER A 43 7.35 -6.80 5.94
CA SER A 43 8.06 -7.20 7.16
C SER A 43 7.15 -7.74 8.24
N ASN A 44 5.95 -7.17 8.39
CA ASN A 44 5.09 -7.42 9.54
C ASN A 44 3.77 -8.10 9.22
N PHE A 45 3.38 -8.13 7.96
CA PHE A 45 2.10 -8.72 7.58
C PHE A 45 2.26 -10.20 7.20
N CYS A 46 1.14 -10.84 6.91
CA CYS A 46 1.12 -12.27 6.62
C CYS A 46 2.06 -12.63 5.48
N GLN A 47 2.93 -13.61 5.69
CA GLN A 47 3.84 -14.10 4.67
C GLN A 47 3.13 -14.84 3.54
N LYS A 48 1.85 -15.13 3.74
CA LYS A 48 1.04 -15.81 2.73
C LYS A 48 0.52 -14.87 1.64
N HIS A 49 0.80 -13.58 1.77
CA HIS A 49 0.36 -12.59 0.80
C HIS A 49 1.54 -12.00 0.06
N GLU A 50 1.29 -11.66 -1.18
CA GLU A 50 2.27 -11.00 -2.02
C GLU A 50 1.84 -9.55 -2.21
N PHE A 51 2.78 -8.63 -2.13
CA PHE A 51 2.50 -7.20 -2.24
C PHE A 51 3.21 -6.63 -3.45
N SER A 52 2.51 -5.80 -4.21
CA SER A 52 3.10 -5.09 -5.33
C SER A 52 2.63 -3.64 -5.36
N LEU A 53 3.49 -2.77 -5.84
CA LEU A 53 3.21 -1.36 -5.95
C LEU A 53 3.09 -0.99 -7.43
N SER A 54 2.03 -0.27 -7.78
CA SER A 54 1.81 0.22 -9.13
C SER A 54 1.59 1.73 -9.08
N GLU A 55 2.10 2.43 -10.10
CA GLU A 55 1.91 3.86 -10.24
C GLU A 55 1.20 4.14 -11.56
N GLN A 56 0.10 4.90 -11.51
CA GLN A 56 -0.62 5.34 -12.70
C GLN A 56 -1.13 6.77 -12.49
N PHE A 57 -0.78 7.66 -13.40
CA PHE A 57 -1.27 9.04 -13.39
C PHE A 57 -1.04 9.75 -12.04
N GLY A 58 0.08 9.44 -11.39
CA GLY A 58 0.40 10.03 -10.10
C GLY A 58 -0.20 9.31 -8.90
N ASP A 59 -1.07 8.34 -9.13
CA ASP A 59 -1.64 7.54 -8.06
C ASP A 59 -0.82 6.29 -7.81
N PHE A 60 -0.62 5.96 -6.55
CA PHE A 60 0.10 4.75 -6.16
C PHE A 60 -0.89 3.74 -5.60
N THR A 61 -0.86 2.53 -6.13
CA THR A 61 -1.74 1.46 -5.68
C THR A 61 -0.93 0.29 -5.19
N ILE A 62 -1.23 -0.16 -3.98
CA ILE A 62 -0.60 -1.35 -3.41
C ILE A 62 -1.58 -2.51 -3.57
N PHE A 63 -1.17 -3.53 -4.32
CA PHE A 63 -2.00 -4.71 -4.53
C PHE A 63 -1.57 -5.80 -3.56
N ILE A 64 -2.52 -6.38 -2.88
CA ILE A 64 -2.30 -7.51 -1.99
C ILE A 64 -2.92 -8.74 -2.62
N LYS A 65 -2.09 -9.73 -2.93
CA LYS A 65 -2.54 -10.97 -3.57
C LYS A 65 -2.22 -12.16 -2.67
N PRO A 66 -3.06 -13.19 -2.67
CA PRO A 66 -2.70 -14.40 -1.97
C PRO A 66 -1.51 -15.06 -2.67
N ARG A 67 -0.57 -15.51 -1.88
CA ARG A 67 0.59 -16.21 -2.39
C ARG A 67 0.16 -17.66 -2.68
N GLY A 68 0.10 -17.98 -3.91
CA GLY A 68 -0.42 -19.23 -4.43
C GLY A 68 0.30 -20.49 -4.07
#